data_93273721a1ef7c18d8b071634eb5aa09
#
_entry.id   93273721a1ef7c18d8b071634eb5aa09
#
_cell.length_a   1.000
_cell.length_b   1.000
_cell.length_c   1.000
_cell.angle_alpha   90.00
_cell.angle_beta   90.00
_cell.angle_gamma   90.00
#
_symmetry.space_group_name_H-M   'P 1'
#
loop_
_entity.id
_entity.type
_entity.pdbx_description
1 polymer ?
#
loop_
_entity_poly.entity_id
_entity_poly.type
_entity_poly.pdbx_seq_one_letter_code
_entity_poly.pdbx_strand_id
1 'polypeptide(L)'
;MSYEGPKPKYYKKSYNIESISSYKDVPGWCNDAEVIFKMMVDRAEDGARFVEIGTLLGQSASMMGTYINESNKDISFDSIDLFWTIEPHIRAGVESGYHPPSFLKYIEDCYKEYNYEKYHGIIDVIKHPFHRLNCLDKINLITCDEQYAHRLYNDETLQFVWIDGDHNEGVVFRDLENFWPKIKMGGFIGGDDLEEVREDVEKFVGMYNIKDIHQTYTPNGFLIHKHNNISEPKNLTSLI
;
A
#
# COMPACT_ATOMS: atom_id res chain seq x y z
N MET A 1 -11.48 9.33 22.71
CA MET A 1 -10.26 8.73 23.29
C MET A 1 -9.11 9.16 22.42
N SER A 2 -8.00 9.64 22.97
CA SER A 2 -6.82 9.94 22.18
C SER A 2 -6.23 8.61 21.73
N TYR A 3 -5.90 8.49 20.44
CA TYR A 3 -5.17 7.36 19.91
C TYR A 3 -3.83 7.21 20.65
N GLU A 4 -3.66 6.15 21.41
CA GLU A 4 -2.44 5.85 22.19
C GLU A 4 -1.56 4.78 21.50
N GLY A 5 -1.86 4.43 20.25
CA GLY A 5 -1.06 3.48 19.47
C GLY A 5 0.35 3.99 19.14
N PRO A 6 1.25 3.09 18.70
CA PRO A 6 2.60 3.47 18.33
C PRO A 6 2.56 4.48 17.18
N LYS A 7 3.23 5.64 17.37
CA LYS A 7 3.32 6.64 16.32
C LYS A 7 4.24 6.15 15.21
N PRO A 8 3.90 6.41 13.93
CA PRO A 8 4.76 6.06 12.82
C PRO A 8 6.17 6.64 13.00
N LYS A 9 7.18 5.89 12.55
CA LYS A 9 8.60 6.30 12.61
C LYS A 9 8.86 7.68 12.01
N TYR A 10 8.10 8.04 10.96
CA TYR A 10 8.23 9.31 10.25
C TYR A 10 7.12 10.31 10.57
N TYR A 11 6.34 10.05 11.63
CA TYR A 11 5.29 10.95 12.06
C TYR A 11 5.83 12.35 12.35
N LYS A 12 5.23 13.36 11.74
CA LYS A 12 5.54 14.78 11.99
C LYS A 12 4.32 15.47 12.59
N LYS A 13 4.57 16.43 13.51
CA LYS A 13 3.49 17.27 14.06
C LYS A 13 2.88 18.21 13.01
N SER A 14 3.64 18.51 11.95
CA SER A 14 3.19 19.32 10.82
C SER A 14 3.90 18.88 9.55
N TYR A 15 3.22 18.96 8.43
CA TYR A 15 3.74 18.72 7.10
C TYR A 15 3.75 20.05 6.34
N ASN A 16 4.82 20.31 5.60
CA ASN A 16 4.96 21.49 4.75
C ASN A 16 5.12 21.02 3.30
N ILE A 17 4.14 21.36 2.48
CA ILE A 17 4.09 20.96 1.07
C ILE A 17 5.25 21.52 0.25
N GLU A 18 5.75 22.71 0.59
CA GLU A 18 6.88 23.33 -0.12
C GLU A 18 8.23 22.65 0.17
N SER A 19 8.34 21.98 1.33
CA SER A 19 9.62 21.40 1.79
C SER A 19 9.71 19.88 1.55
N ILE A 20 8.82 19.28 0.76
CA ILE A 20 8.89 17.86 0.43
C ILE A 20 10.19 17.60 -0.36
N SER A 21 11.08 16.83 0.26
CA SER A 21 12.38 16.41 -0.29
C SER A 21 12.56 14.89 -0.24
N SER A 22 11.66 14.19 0.43
CA SER A 22 11.69 12.75 0.65
C SER A 22 10.25 12.25 0.87
N TYR A 23 9.98 10.97 0.57
CA TYR A 23 8.70 10.33 0.93
C TYR A 23 8.39 10.45 2.43
N LYS A 24 9.41 10.58 3.29
CA LYS A 24 9.27 10.82 4.74
C LYS A 24 8.64 12.17 5.08
N ASP A 25 8.54 13.06 4.13
CA ASP A 25 7.89 14.36 4.27
C ASP A 25 6.40 14.33 3.89
N VAL A 26 5.93 13.23 3.31
CA VAL A 26 4.53 13.00 2.94
C VAL A 26 3.77 12.43 4.14
N PRO A 27 2.51 12.86 4.40
CA PRO A 27 1.71 12.27 5.47
C PRO A 27 1.36 10.80 5.18
N GLY A 28 1.51 9.92 6.17
CA GLY A 28 1.17 8.49 6.05
C GLY A 28 1.90 7.62 7.06
N TRP A 29 1.68 6.32 6.95
CA TRP A 29 2.27 5.26 7.77
C TRP A 29 2.87 4.20 6.85
N CYS A 30 4.14 4.30 6.49
CA CYS A 30 4.78 3.32 5.62
C CYS A 30 6.08 2.76 6.20
N ASN A 31 6.23 2.82 7.54
CA ASN A 31 7.47 2.43 8.19
C ASN A 31 7.86 0.99 7.91
N ASP A 32 6.88 0.12 7.90
CA ASP A 32 7.09 -1.32 7.78
C ASP A 32 7.33 -1.74 6.33
N ALA A 33 6.86 -0.96 5.37
CA ALA A 33 7.07 -1.20 3.95
C ALA A 33 8.50 -0.85 3.47
N GLU A 34 9.26 0.02 4.16
CA GLU A 34 10.54 0.57 3.66
C GLU A 34 11.54 -0.52 3.21
N VAL A 35 11.78 -1.52 4.07
CA VAL A 35 12.72 -2.60 3.77
C VAL A 35 12.19 -3.51 2.68
N ILE A 36 10.89 -3.82 2.72
CA ILE A 36 10.24 -4.70 1.76
C ILE A 36 10.25 -4.06 0.37
N PHE A 37 9.85 -2.80 0.25
CA PHE A 37 9.79 -2.10 -1.04
C PHE A 37 11.17 -2.01 -1.69
N LYS A 38 12.19 -1.63 -0.91
CA LYS A 38 13.55 -1.62 -1.43
C LYS A 38 14.00 -3.00 -1.90
N MET A 39 13.75 -4.04 -1.13
CA MET A 39 14.09 -5.41 -1.51
C MET A 39 13.34 -5.86 -2.77
N MET A 40 12.07 -5.49 -2.93
CA MET A 40 11.29 -5.85 -4.12
C MET A 40 11.83 -5.14 -5.37
N VAL A 41 12.17 -3.86 -5.28
CA VAL A 41 12.79 -3.12 -6.39
C VAL A 41 14.16 -3.70 -6.73
N ASP A 42 15.00 -4.02 -5.74
CA ASP A 42 16.33 -4.61 -5.97
C ASP A 42 16.22 -5.99 -6.68
N ARG A 43 15.18 -6.78 -6.40
CA ARG A 43 14.91 -8.09 -7.02
C ARG A 43 14.08 -8.04 -8.29
N ALA A 44 13.51 -6.89 -8.63
CA ALA A 44 12.66 -6.76 -9.80
C ALA A 44 13.41 -7.10 -11.09
N GLU A 45 12.74 -7.82 -11.97
CA GLU A 45 13.14 -7.98 -13.35
C GLU A 45 12.69 -6.78 -14.19
N ASP A 46 13.32 -6.53 -15.32
CA ASP A 46 12.83 -5.53 -16.28
C ASP A 46 11.45 -5.95 -16.81
N GLY A 47 10.51 -5.00 -16.85
CA GLY A 47 9.12 -5.25 -17.18
C GLY A 47 8.29 -5.77 -15.98
N ALA A 48 8.83 -5.74 -14.76
CA ALA A 48 8.11 -6.12 -13.55
C ALA A 48 6.87 -5.25 -13.32
N ARG A 49 5.81 -5.87 -12.79
CA ARG A 49 4.58 -5.16 -12.41
C ARG A 49 4.35 -5.28 -10.91
N PHE A 50 4.22 -4.13 -10.26
CA PHE A 50 3.95 -3.99 -8.84
C PHE A 50 2.58 -3.36 -8.63
N VAL A 51 1.90 -3.74 -7.56
CA VAL A 51 0.59 -3.21 -7.18
C VAL A 51 0.58 -2.90 -5.69
N GLU A 52 0.02 -1.78 -5.32
CA GLU A 52 -0.33 -1.40 -3.96
C GLU A 52 -1.85 -1.21 -3.86
N ILE A 53 -2.44 -1.75 -2.80
CA ILE A 53 -3.83 -1.54 -2.42
C ILE A 53 -3.85 -0.66 -1.19
N GLY A 54 -4.50 0.50 -1.28
CA GLY A 54 -4.45 1.55 -0.25
C GLY A 54 -3.35 2.57 -0.53
N THR A 55 -3.74 3.78 -0.89
CA THR A 55 -2.81 4.89 -1.25
C THR A 55 -2.76 5.94 -0.15
N LEU A 56 -3.88 6.18 0.53
CA LEU A 56 -4.08 7.27 1.48
C LEU A 56 -3.57 8.61 0.88
N LEU A 57 -2.59 9.26 1.51
CA LEU A 57 -1.99 10.51 1.01
C LEU A 57 -0.70 10.28 0.18
N GLY A 58 -0.41 9.03 -0.18
CA GLY A 58 0.63 8.65 -1.12
C GLY A 58 2.05 8.57 -0.54
N GLN A 59 2.22 8.37 0.78
CA GLN A 59 3.56 8.23 1.37
C GLN A 59 4.26 6.96 0.87
N SER A 60 3.61 5.80 0.96
CA SER A 60 4.10 4.51 0.49
C SER A 60 4.30 4.51 -1.02
N ALA A 61 3.34 5.05 -1.77
CA ALA A 61 3.47 5.20 -3.22
C ALA A 61 4.65 6.11 -3.61
N SER A 62 4.87 7.22 -2.89
CA SER A 62 6.05 8.10 -3.08
C SER A 62 7.36 7.36 -2.83
N MET A 63 7.39 6.52 -1.80
CA MET A 63 8.55 5.70 -1.47
C MET A 63 8.85 4.68 -2.57
N MET A 64 7.85 3.93 -3.01
CA MET A 64 8.00 2.96 -4.11
C MET A 64 8.45 3.65 -5.39
N GLY A 65 7.78 4.74 -5.79
CA GLY A 65 8.14 5.51 -6.98
C GLY A 65 9.56 6.07 -6.92
N THR A 66 10.03 6.51 -5.76
CA THR A 66 11.40 6.96 -5.55
C THR A 66 12.41 5.81 -5.78
N TYR A 67 12.18 4.64 -5.17
CA TYR A 67 13.05 3.48 -5.34
C TYR A 67 13.07 2.96 -6.78
N ILE A 68 11.93 2.94 -7.46
CA ILE A 68 11.86 2.58 -8.88
C ILE A 68 12.69 3.56 -9.72
N ASN A 69 12.52 4.86 -9.49
CA ASN A 69 13.27 5.88 -10.22
C ASN A 69 14.79 5.77 -10.00
N GLU A 70 15.22 5.52 -8.76
CA GLU A 70 16.63 5.34 -8.40
C GLU A 70 17.23 4.04 -8.99
N SER A 71 16.43 3.00 -9.17
CA SER A 71 16.89 1.70 -9.66
C SER A 71 17.25 1.71 -11.15
N ASN A 72 16.72 2.64 -11.93
CA ASN A 72 16.77 2.70 -13.39
C ASN A 72 16.19 1.43 -14.09
N LYS A 73 15.37 0.63 -13.39
CA LYS A 73 14.70 -0.55 -13.95
C LYS A 73 13.37 -0.17 -14.59
N ASP A 74 12.95 -0.96 -15.56
CA ASP A 74 11.61 -0.89 -16.14
C ASP A 74 10.62 -1.62 -15.19
N ILE A 75 10.02 -0.88 -14.29
CA ILE A 75 9.02 -1.38 -13.33
C ILE A 75 7.76 -0.53 -13.46
N SER A 76 6.64 -1.15 -13.76
CA SER A 76 5.33 -0.52 -13.71
C SER A 76 4.75 -0.66 -12.29
N PHE A 77 4.26 0.43 -11.72
CA PHE A 77 3.68 0.44 -10.38
C PHE A 77 2.31 1.08 -10.39
N ASP A 78 1.31 0.31 -9.98
CA ASP A 78 -0.07 0.73 -9.84
C ASP A 78 -0.40 0.90 -8.36
N SER A 79 -0.84 2.09 -7.94
CA SER A 79 -1.34 2.38 -6.59
C SER A 79 -2.85 2.61 -6.67
N ILE A 80 -3.63 1.77 -5.97
CA ILE A 80 -5.08 1.62 -6.13
C ILE A 80 -5.79 2.05 -4.86
N ASP A 81 -6.80 2.91 -5.02
CA ASP A 81 -7.63 3.40 -3.92
C ASP A 81 -8.96 3.90 -4.46
N LEU A 82 -9.94 4.10 -3.59
CA LEU A 82 -11.19 4.80 -3.90
C LEU A 82 -11.07 6.33 -3.87
N PHE A 83 -9.94 6.90 -3.78
CA PHE A 83 -9.55 8.30 -3.64
C PHE A 83 -10.61 9.25 -3.06
N TRP A 84 -11.85 9.21 -3.55
CA TRP A 84 -12.95 10.05 -3.08
C TRP A 84 -13.34 9.79 -1.61
N THR A 85 -12.92 8.68 -1.02
CA THR A 85 -13.14 8.36 0.38
C THR A 85 -12.04 8.89 1.30
N ILE A 86 -10.87 9.24 0.77
CA ILE A 86 -9.67 9.57 1.55
C ILE A 86 -9.89 10.83 2.40
N GLU A 87 -10.36 11.93 1.83
CA GLU A 87 -10.56 13.16 2.59
C GLU A 87 -11.63 13.01 3.69
N PRO A 88 -12.82 12.42 3.41
CA PRO A 88 -13.80 12.09 4.45
C PRO A 88 -13.22 11.18 5.55
N HIS A 89 -12.43 10.16 5.18
CA HIS A 89 -11.78 9.25 6.13
C HIS A 89 -10.79 10.00 7.04
N ILE A 90 -9.91 10.82 6.46
CA ILE A 90 -8.96 11.62 7.24
C ILE A 90 -9.69 12.60 8.16
N ARG A 91 -10.76 13.25 7.70
CA ARG A 91 -11.56 14.17 8.50
C ARG A 91 -12.18 13.46 9.69
N ALA A 92 -12.83 12.32 9.49
CA ALA A 92 -13.40 11.51 10.56
C ALA A 92 -12.32 11.01 11.53
N GLY A 93 -11.16 10.58 11.01
CA GLY A 93 -10.02 10.16 11.81
C GLY A 93 -9.44 11.29 12.68
N VAL A 94 -9.37 12.52 12.16
CA VAL A 94 -8.95 13.69 12.96
C VAL A 94 -9.97 14.02 14.04
N GLU A 95 -11.26 13.97 13.73
CA GLU A 95 -12.34 14.24 14.70
C GLU A 95 -12.36 13.21 15.83
N SER A 96 -12.08 11.94 15.55
CA SER A 96 -11.98 10.87 16.54
C SER A 96 -10.63 10.83 17.27
N GLY A 97 -9.62 11.57 16.80
CA GLY A 97 -8.26 11.55 17.33
C GLY A 97 -7.40 10.39 16.83
N TYR A 98 -7.88 9.61 15.86
CA TYR A 98 -7.12 8.54 15.21
C TYR A 98 -6.05 9.12 14.26
N HIS A 99 -6.43 10.05 13.38
CA HIS A 99 -5.48 10.77 12.55
C HIS A 99 -5.00 12.06 13.20
N PRO A 100 -3.74 12.48 12.93
CA PRO A 100 -3.24 13.76 13.39
C PRO A 100 -3.87 14.92 12.61
N PRO A 101 -4.19 16.05 13.29
CA PRO A 101 -4.72 17.24 12.60
C PRO A 101 -3.83 17.76 11.46
N SER A 102 -2.54 17.43 11.48
CA SER A 102 -1.59 17.81 10.43
C SER A 102 -1.89 17.17 9.06
N PHE A 103 -2.62 16.05 9.00
CA PHE A 103 -3.02 15.43 7.74
C PHE A 103 -4.08 16.29 7.03
N LEU A 104 -5.09 16.71 7.77
CA LEU A 104 -6.13 17.60 7.21
C LEU A 104 -5.53 18.95 6.82
N LYS A 105 -4.66 19.49 7.67
CA LYS A 105 -3.95 20.73 7.36
C LYS A 105 -3.10 20.61 6.07
N TYR A 106 -2.43 19.50 5.86
CA TYR A 106 -1.68 19.25 4.61
C TYR A 106 -2.59 19.32 3.38
N ILE A 107 -3.75 18.67 3.42
CA ILE A 107 -4.75 18.71 2.34
C ILE A 107 -5.20 20.16 2.09
N GLU A 108 -5.56 20.88 3.16
CA GLU A 108 -5.99 22.27 3.08
C GLU A 108 -4.92 23.19 2.52
N ASP A 109 -3.66 23.01 2.90
CA ASP A 109 -2.54 23.81 2.41
C ASP A 109 -2.31 23.54 0.90
N CYS A 110 -2.41 22.27 0.45
CA CYS A 110 -2.36 21.94 -0.97
C CYS A 110 -3.49 22.63 -1.75
N TYR A 111 -4.70 22.59 -1.26
CA TYR A 111 -5.83 23.25 -1.91
C TYR A 111 -5.63 24.76 -2.03
N LYS A 112 -5.14 25.42 -0.97
CA LYS A 112 -4.89 26.85 -0.97
C LYS A 112 -3.79 27.26 -1.93
N GLU A 113 -2.67 26.56 -1.89
CA GLU A 113 -1.49 26.93 -2.68
C GLU A 113 -1.70 26.71 -4.18
N TYR A 114 -2.32 25.57 -4.54
CA TYR A 114 -2.46 25.17 -5.94
C TYR A 114 -3.85 25.47 -6.52
N ASN A 115 -4.73 26.10 -5.75
CA ASN A 115 -6.11 26.41 -6.16
C ASN A 115 -6.89 25.19 -6.66
N TYR A 116 -6.70 24.04 -5.98
CA TYR A 116 -7.33 22.78 -6.33
C TYR A 116 -8.82 22.69 -5.95
N GLU A 117 -9.36 23.69 -5.24
CA GLU A 117 -10.64 23.67 -4.54
C GLU A 117 -11.84 23.20 -5.34
N LYS A 118 -11.79 23.19 -6.65
CA LYS A 118 -13.01 22.99 -7.44
C LYS A 118 -12.95 21.88 -8.48
N TYR A 119 -11.78 21.53 -9.01
CA TYR A 119 -11.71 20.68 -10.20
C TYR A 119 -10.74 19.51 -10.12
N HIS A 120 -9.85 19.50 -9.15
CA HIS A 120 -8.73 18.56 -9.10
C HIS A 120 -8.85 17.56 -7.96
N GLY A 121 -9.37 17.97 -6.80
CA GLY A 121 -9.65 17.09 -5.67
C GLY A 121 -8.42 16.43 -5.07
N ILE A 122 -8.68 15.39 -4.28
CA ILE A 122 -7.65 14.68 -3.49
C ILE A 122 -6.55 14.03 -4.34
N ILE A 123 -6.85 13.64 -5.58
CA ILE A 123 -5.86 13.02 -6.49
C ILE A 123 -4.69 13.98 -6.78
N ASP A 124 -4.94 15.27 -6.91
CA ASP A 124 -3.86 16.22 -7.14
C ASP A 124 -3.05 16.50 -5.88
N VAL A 125 -3.68 16.44 -4.71
CA VAL A 125 -2.97 16.45 -3.42
C VAL A 125 -2.00 15.28 -3.35
N ILE A 126 -2.46 14.07 -3.73
CA ILE A 126 -1.65 12.84 -3.74
C ILE A 126 -0.53 12.91 -4.81
N LYS A 127 -0.78 13.49 -5.97
CA LYS A 127 0.22 13.66 -7.03
C LYS A 127 1.29 14.71 -6.69
N HIS A 128 0.98 15.65 -5.82
CA HIS A 128 1.91 16.73 -5.47
C HIS A 128 3.28 16.20 -4.98
N PRO A 129 3.38 15.31 -3.99
CA PRO A 129 4.67 14.74 -3.60
C PRO A 129 5.35 13.96 -4.73
N PHE A 130 4.61 13.29 -5.62
CA PHE A 130 5.21 12.57 -6.75
C PHE A 130 5.93 13.51 -7.72
N HIS A 131 5.35 14.70 -7.96
CA HIS A 131 6.01 15.76 -8.73
C HIS A 131 7.28 16.26 -8.03
N ARG A 132 7.19 16.54 -6.73
CA ARG A 132 8.31 17.05 -5.93
C ARG A 132 9.48 16.07 -5.88
N LEU A 133 9.19 14.77 -5.82
CA LEU A 133 10.16 13.68 -5.74
C LEU A 133 10.58 13.15 -7.12
N ASN A 134 10.10 13.76 -8.20
CA ASN A 134 10.41 13.38 -9.58
C ASN A 134 10.14 11.88 -9.87
N CYS A 135 9.03 11.37 -9.34
CA CYS A 135 8.61 9.97 -9.52
C CYS A 135 7.18 9.80 -10.06
N LEU A 136 6.55 10.89 -10.52
CA LEU A 136 5.18 10.85 -11.03
C LEU A 136 5.01 9.88 -12.20
N ASP A 137 5.98 9.79 -13.10
CA ASP A 137 5.98 8.92 -14.27
C ASP A 137 6.16 7.43 -13.92
N LYS A 138 6.46 7.12 -12.65
CA LYS A 138 6.65 5.76 -12.14
C LYS A 138 5.38 5.20 -11.47
N ILE A 139 4.36 6.03 -11.24
CA ILE A 139 3.21 5.69 -10.42
C ILE A 139 1.92 5.89 -11.22
N ASN A 140 1.15 4.83 -11.39
CA ASN A 140 -0.20 4.90 -11.94
C ASN A 140 -1.20 4.92 -10.78
N LEU A 141 -1.96 6.01 -10.62
CA LEU A 141 -3.08 6.04 -9.68
C LEU A 141 -4.33 5.48 -10.35
N ILE A 142 -4.89 4.44 -9.76
CA ILE A 142 -6.07 3.73 -10.30
C ILE A 142 -7.21 3.83 -9.30
N THR A 143 -8.30 4.49 -9.70
CA THR A 143 -9.53 4.54 -8.89
C THR A 143 -10.29 3.23 -9.04
N CYS A 144 -10.23 2.38 -8.02
CA CYS A 144 -10.93 1.10 -8.00
C CYS A 144 -11.19 0.67 -6.56
N ASP A 145 -12.34 0.03 -6.34
CA ASP A 145 -12.61 -0.66 -5.08
C ASP A 145 -11.69 -1.89 -4.99
N GLU A 146 -11.03 -2.07 -3.85
CA GLU A 146 -10.06 -3.15 -3.62
C GLU A 146 -10.62 -4.55 -3.90
N GLN A 147 -11.90 -4.80 -3.56
CA GLN A 147 -12.56 -6.08 -3.82
C GLN A 147 -12.59 -6.47 -5.31
N TYR A 148 -12.48 -5.50 -6.22
CA TYR A 148 -12.49 -5.70 -7.67
C TYR A 148 -11.15 -5.46 -8.35
N ALA A 149 -10.19 -4.88 -7.67
CA ALA A 149 -8.91 -4.45 -8.22
C ALA A 149 -8.13 -5.60 -8.90
N HIS A 150 -8.22 -6.81 -8.34
CA HIS A 150 -7.60 -8.01 -8.93
C HIS A 150 -8.03 -8.30 -10.38
N ARG A 151 -9.22 -7.83 -10.80
CA ARG A 151 -9.74 -8.04 -12.17
C ARG A 151 -9.02 -7.22 -13.23
N LEU A 152 -8.22 -6.26 -12.84
CA LEU A 152 -7.38 -5.46 -13.73
C LEU A 152 -6.16 -6.23 -14.24
N TYR A 153 -5.87 -7.40 -13.67
CA TYR A 153 -4.65 -8.16 -13.92
C TYR A 153 -4.96 -9.57 -14.39
N ASN A 154 -4.17 -10.03 -15.36
CA ASN A 154 -4.16 -11.43 -15.76
C ASN A 154 -3.44 -12.27 -14.69
N ASP A 155 -3.72 -13.57 -14.68
CA ASP A 155 -3.03 -14.50 -13.80
C ASP A 155 -1.53 -14.54 -14.13
N GLU A 156 -0.71 -14.71 -13.08
CA GLU A 156 0.76 -14.85 -13.16
C GLU A 156 1.49 -13.68 -13.84
N THR A 157 0.97 -12.45 -13.72
CA THR A 157 1.60 -11.27 -14.33
C THR A 157 2.24 -10.32 -13.30
N LEU A 158 1.87 -10.40 -12.02
CA LEU A 158 2.38 -9.51 -10.99
C LEU A 158 3.60 -10.10 -10.30
N GLN A 159 4.64 -9.31 -10.13
CA GLN A 159 5.80 -9.71 -9.36
C GLN A 159 5.67 -9.37 -7.88
N PHE A 160 4.96 -8.28 -7.55
CA PHE A 160 4.74 -7.87 -6.18
C PHE A 160 3.37 -7.24 -6.00
N VAL A 161 2.70 -7.59 -4.90
CA VAL A 161 1.47 -6.94 -4.42
C VAL A 161 1.66 -6.58 -2.95
N TRP A 162 1.30 -5.34 -2.60
CA TRP A 162 1.25 -4.84 -1.23
C TRP A 162 -0.19 -4.49 -0.86
N ILE A 163 -0.70 -5.06 0.23
CA ILE A 163 -2.06 -4.85 0.73
C ILE A 163 -1.96 -3.99 1.98
N ASP A 164 -2.53 -2.79 1.90
CA ASP A 164 -2.54 -1.77 2.95
C ASP A 164 -3.85 -0.94 2.86
N GLY A 165 -4.96 -1.64 2.61
CA GLY A 165 -6.28 -1.05 2.40
C GLY A 165 -7.18 -1.14 3.64
N ASP A 166 -8.33 -1.80 3.53
CA ASP A 166 -9.28 -2.02 4.61
C ASP A 166 -8.86 -3.23 5.47
N HIS A 167 -8.70 -3.03 6.78
CA HIS A 167 -8.31 -4.08 7.74
C HIS A 167 -9.49 -4.69 8.50
N ASN A 168 -10.73 -4.46 8.06
CA ASN A 168 -11.87 -5.16 8.63
C ASN A 168 -11.76 -6.67 8.46
N GLU A 169 -12.32 -7.43 9.40
CA GLU A 169 -12.29 -8.90 9.43
C GLU A 169 -12.67 -9.52 8.07
N GLY A 170 -11.83 -10.39 7.55
CA GLY A 170 -12.02 -11.11 6.30
C GLY A 170 -11.65 -10.34 5.03
N VAL A 171 -11.34 -9.05 5.12
CA VAL A 171 -11.00 -8.23 3.95
C VAL A 171 -9.63 -8.58 3.41
N VAL A 172 -8.61 -8.63 4.27
CA VAL A 172 -7.24 -8.98 3.85
C VAL A 172 -7.17 -10.44 3.38
N PHE A 173 -7.92 -11.36 4.01
CA PHE A 173 -8.03 -12.73 3.51
C PHE A 173 -8.59 -12.78 2.08
N ARG A 174 -9.69 -12.07 1.81
CA ARG A 174 -10.29 -11.95 0.47
C ARG A 174 -9.29 -11.39 -0.55
N ASP A 175 -8.54 -10.36 -0.20
CA ASP A 175 -7.61 -9.73 -1.10
C ASP A 175 -6.40 -10.64 -1.38
N LEU A 176 -5.90 -11.35 -0.38
CA LEU A 176 -4.90 -12.40 -0.57
C LEU A 176 -5.39 -13.48 -1.54
N GLU A 177 -6.63 -14.00 -1.36
CA GLU A 177 -7.21 -15.00 -2.28
C GLU A 177 -7.35 -14.45 -3.71
N ASN A 178 -7.81 -13.20 -3.85
CA ASN A 178 -8.06 -12.58 -5.14
C ASN A 178 -6.76 -12.28 -5.90
N PHE A 179 -5.72 -11.84 -5.22
CA PHE A 179 -4.44 -11.49 -5.85
C PHE A 179 -3.47 -12.66 -5.98
N TRP A 180 -3.63 -13.73 -5.17
CA TRP A 180 -2.73 -14.88 -5.25
C TRP A 180 -2.59 -15.49 -6.64
N PRO A 181 -3.67 -15.72 -7.43
CA PRO A 181 -3.53 -16.18 -8.81
C PRO A 181 -2.77 -15.21 -9.70
N LYS A 182 -2.82 -13.89 -9.40
CA LYS A 182 -2.19 -12.84 -10.21
C LYS A 182 -0.69 -12.77 -10.03
N ILE A 183 -0.18 -13.25 -8.88
CA ILE A 183 1.25 -13.31 -8.60
C ILE A 183 1.90 -14.35 -9.49
N LYS A 184 2.97 -13.97 -10.20
CA LYS A 184 3.78 -14.93 -10.97
C LYS A 184 4.59 -15.83 -10.05
N MET A 185 5.01 -16.99 -10.55
CA MET A 185 5.92 -17.86 -9.83
C MET A 185 7.23 -17.11 -9.54
N GLY A 186 7.70 -17.17 -8.28
CA GLY A 186 8.84 -16.39 -7.80
C GLY A 186 8.48 -14.96 -7.37
N GLY A 187 7.21 -14.55 -7.51
CA GLY A 187 6.71 -13.26 -7.05
C GLY A 187 6.30 -13.27 -5.57
N PHE A 188 5.88 -12.11 -5.08
CA PHE A 188 5.59 -11.89 -3.67
C PHE A 188 4.25 -11.18 -3.47
N ILE A 189 3.56 -11.50 -2.39
CA ILE A 189 2.44 -10.74 -1.86
C ILE A 189 2.69 -10.46 -0.37
N GLY A 190 2.39 -9.26 0.05
CA GLY A 190 2.57 -8.85 1.45
C GLY A 190 1.61 -7.75 1.84
N GLY A 191 1.72 -7.26 3.06
CA GLY A 191 0.88 -6.18 3.56
C GLY A 191 1.39 -5.60 4.88
N ASP A 192 0.74 -4.53 5.31
CA ASP A 192 1.00 -3.87 6.59
C ASP A 192 0.05 -4.39 7.69
N ASP A 193 0.22 -3.86 8.89
CA ASP A 193 -0.63 -4.06 10.06
C ASP A 193 -0.92 -5.54 10.43
N LEU A 194 0.12 -6.39 10.31
CA LEU A 194 0.02 -7.83 10.62
C LEU A 194 -0.63 -8.12 11.98
N GLU A 195 -0.45 -7.25 12.98
CA GLU A 195 -1.08 -7.43 14.29
C GLU A 195 -2.60 -7.38 14.21
N GLU A 196 -3.14 -6.52 13.34
CA GLU A 196 -4.58 -6.35 13.14
C GLU A 196 -5.16 -7.42 12.21
N VAL A 197 -4.42 -7.80 11.16
CA VAL A 197 -4.89 -8.70 10.09
C VAL A 197 -4.38 -10.15 10.23
N ARG A 198 -3.81 -10.49 11.38
CA ARG A 198 -3.15 -11.78 11.64
C ARG A 198 -4.03 -12.99 11.35
N GLU A 199 -5.29 -12.96 11.77
CA GLU A 199 -6.22 -14.07 11.58
C GLU A 199 -6.48 -14.34 10.10
N ASP A 200 -6.60 -13.30 9.30
CA ASP A 200 -6.79 -13.37 7.85
C ASP A 200 -5.56 -13.96 7.16
N VAL A 201 -4.37 -13.52 7.54
CA VAL A 201 -3.10 -14.02 6.99
C VAL A 201 -2.89 -15.48 7.37
N GLU A 202 -3.08 -15.85 8.64
CA GLU A 202 -2.93 -17.22 9.12
C GLU A 202 -3.91 -18.18 8.45
N LYS A 203 -5.17 -17.76 8.26
CA LYS A 203 -6.19 -18.51 7.54
C LYS A 203 -5.77 -18.77 6.09
N PHE A 204 -5.30 -17.73 5.38
CA PHE A 204 -4.82 -17.86 4.01
C PHE A 204 -3.64 -18.82 3.91
N VAL A 205 -2.63 -18.64 4.74
CA VAL A 205 -1.44 -19.47 4.78
C VAL A 205 -1.76 -20.93 5.11
N GLY A 206 -2.68 -21.16 6.05
CA GLY A 206 -3.13 -22.51 6.39
C GLY A 206 -3.87 -23.18 5.23
N MET A 207 -4.70 -22.44 4.50
CA MET A 207 -5.45 -22.94 3.33
C MET A 207 -4.52 -23.41 2.21
N TYR A 208 -3.48 -22.63 1.89
CA TYR A 208 -2.52 -22.92 0.82
C TYR A 208 -1.31 -23.74 1.30
N ASN A 209 -1.28 -24.15 2.59
CA ASN A 209 -0.15 -24.85 3.21
C ASN A 209 1.21 -24.16 2.97
N ILE A 210 1.21 -22.83 3.06
CA ILE A 210 2.38 -21.99 2.89
C ILE A 210 3.22 -22.08 4.16
N LYS A 211 4.52 -22.42 4.04
CA LYS A 211 5.45 -22.56 5.18
C LYS A 211 6.34 -21.34 5.35
N ASP A 212 6.55 -20.58 4.30
CA ASP A 212 7.51 -19.48 4.26
C ASP A 212 6.78 -18.13 4.31
N ILE A 213 6.36 -17.74 5.53
CA ILE A 213 5.97 -16.36 5.81
C ILE A 213 7.18 -15.64 6.37
N HIS A 214 7.60 -14.61 5.70
CA HIS A 214 8.66 -13.74 6.17
C HIS A 214 8.08 -12.60 7.01
N GLN A 215 7.94 -12.81 8.32
CA GLN A 215 7.60 -11.75 9.29
C GLN A 215 8.83 -10.95 9.74
N THR A 216 10.03 -11.31 9.25
CA THR A 216 11.30 -10.88 9.83
C THR A 216 11.80 -9.54 9.30
N TYR A 217 11.18 -8.98 8.28
CA TYR A 217 11.71 -7.76 7.65
C TYR A 217 11.17 -6.47 8.25
N THR A 218 10.01 -6.54 8.91
CA THR A 218 9.35 -5.39 9.49
C THR A 218 8.63 -5.77 10.78
N PRO A 219 8.49 -4.86 11.77
CA PRO A 219 7.83 -5.16 13.03
C PRO A 219 6.37 -5.57 12.89
N ASN A 220 5.65 -5.03 11.89
CA ASN A 220 4.21 -5.21 11.73
C ASN A 220 3.75 -5.53 10.30
N GLY A 221 4.67 -5.78 9.37
CA GLY A 221 4.33 -6.21 8.02
C GLY A 221 4.50 -7.71 7.83
N PHE A 222 3.97 -8.23 6.73
CA PHE A 222 4.16 -9.61 6.31
C PHE A 222 4.53 -9.70 4.83
N LEU A 223 5.21 -10.79 4.45
CA LEU A 223 5.57 -11.07 3.06
C LEU A 223 5.51 -12.56 2.79
N ILE A 224 4.81 -12.95 1.74
CA ILE A 224 4.61 -14.33 1.30
C ILE A 224 5.24 -14.49 -0.08
N HIS A 225 6.11 -15.49 -0.23
CA HIS A 225 6.76 -15.82 -1.49
C HIS A 225 6.02 -16.95 -2.22
N LYS A 226 5.62 -16.72 -3.47
CA LYS A 226 4.99 -17.76 -4.31
C LYS A 226 6.06 -18.61 -4.99
N HIS A 227 6.21 -19.86 -4.57
CA HIS A 227 7.18 -20.81 -5.12
C HIS A 227 6.58 -22.20 -5.36
N ASN A 228 7.28 -23.07 -6.09
CA ASN A 228 6.78 -24.38 -6.56
C ASN A 228 6.39 -25.40 -5.47
N ASN A 229 6.66 -25.11 -4.19
CA ASN A 229 6.34 -26.03 -3.09
C ASN A 229 5.01 -25.71 -2.40
N ILE A 230 4.22 -24.80 -2.95
CA ILE A 230 2.91 -24.42 -2.41
C ILE A 230 1.86 -25.37 -3.01
N SER A 231 1.13 -26.07 -2.15
CA SER A 231 0.04 -26.95 -2.59
C SER A 231 -1.18 -26.13 -3.02
N GLU A 232 -1.95 -26.64 -3.99
CA GLU A 232 -3.28 -26.14 -4.30
C GLU A 232 -4.15 -26.03 -3.02
N PRO A 233 -5.05 -25.04 -2.92
CA PRO A 233 -5.90 -24.86 -1.75
C PRO A 233 -6.68 -26.13 -1.45
N LYS A 234 -6.67 -26.54 -0.19
CA LYS A 234 -7.51 -27.67 0.24
C LYS A 234 -8.96 -27.26 0.11
N ASN A 235 -9.72 -27.97 -0.70
CA ASN A 235 -11.17 -27.77 -0.81
C ASN A 235 -11.80 -27.84 0.58
N LEU A 236 -12.39 -26.76 1.03
CA LEU A 236 -13.12 -26.66 2.30
C LEU A 236 -14.31 -27.63 2.43
N THR A 237 -14.77 -28.23 1.33
CA THR A 237 -15.84 -29.23 1.31
C THR A 237 -15.49 -30.56 1.97
N SER A 238 -14.25 -30.78 2.38
CA SER A 238 -13.83 -32.00 3.10
C SER A 238 -13.70 -31.82 4.62
N LEU A 239 -14.08 -30.69 5.18
CA LEU A 239 -14.01 -30.36 6.60
C LEU A 239 -15.37 -30.10 7.27
N ILE A 240 -16.48 -30.44 6.60
CA ILE A 240 -17.84 -30.43 7.16
C ILE A 240 -18.31 -31.88 7.35
#